data_5d737ca6a3e45b47ea7986e81a14729f
#
_entry.id   5d737ca6a3e45b47ea7986e81a14729f
#
_cell.length_a   1.000
_cell.length_b   1.000
_cell.length_c   1.000
_cell.angle_alpha   90.00
_cell.angle_beta   90.00
_cell.angle_gamma   90.00
#
_symmetry.space_group_name_H-M   'P 1'
#
loop_
_entity.id
_entity.type
_entity.pdbx_description
1 polymer ?
#
loop_
_entity_poly.entity_id
_entity_poly.type
_entity_poly.pdbx_seq_one_letter_code
_entity_poly.pdbx_strand_id
1 'polypeptide(L)'
;VTFAAPAKTCLLGICALALGLSPARALINLDGSRNQLFVFGSVTFGYDSNIFSDSSNRDDYTVNGTVGAEIKRRAGIIAVNATATLSYASYGSYSDENSFNPNFHVEFNKATGRTTGAFTVSAYRESRSDSAVNLRTNSWNFPVGLSLKYPVNDKYYFTSQTTYLRRRYADSSVLANYTDYSQGLDVFYVYTSKLDLVGGYRIRVSQTSIGDDTIDHWFNIGATGGLFAKLNGTVRLGYQVRDVSGAADRQYSHFNALAGVTWPVTRKLNLSGQLSRDFSTIATGASVDSTAASLRASYAATRKLEFSTGVAYGLNRFLGTPPPPRRDTFFSWDVGARYRLNEHLQVGATYTYFRNWSTFDFSDFDRQGFSVDVSSRY
;
A
#
# COMPACT_ATOMS: atom_id res chain seq x y z
N VAL A 1 16.90 41.08 9.76
CA VAL A 1 16.33 39.97 9.01
C VAL A 1 15.06 39.53 9.75
N THR A 2 13.90 39.88 9.21
CA THR A 2 12.58 39.73 9.79
C THR A 2 12.06 38.32 9.45
N PHE A 3 11.82 37.48 10.45
CA PHE A 3 11.14 36.23 10.30
C PHE A 3 9.63 36.44 10.07
N ALA A 4 9.16 36.13 8.91
CA ALA A 4 7.75 36.15 8.57
C ALA A 4 7.04 34.93 9.21
N ALA A 5 6.05 35.20 10.06
CA ALA A 5 5.19 34.24 10.68
C ALA A 5 3.84 34.13 9.92
N PRO A 6 3.65 33.08 9.06
CA PRO A 6 2.28 32.63 8.76
C PRO A 6 1.96 31.21 9.22
N ALA A 7 2.93 30.41 9.69
CA ALA A 7 2.66 29.01 10.05
C ALA A 7 1.85 28.82 11.34
N LYS A 8 1.88 29.78 12.26
CA LYS A 8 1.22 29.65 13.58
C LYS A 8 -0.31 29.76 13.55
N THR A 9 -0.88 30.44 12.57
CA THR A 9 -2.33 30.69 12.50
C THR A 9 -3.10 29.51 11.89
N CYS A 10 -2.50 28.78 10.95
CA CYS A 10 -3.11 27.56 10.40
C CYS A 10 -3.13 26.37 11.39
N LEU A 11 -2.08 26.25 12.22
CA LEU A 11 -1.98 25.18 13.22
C LEU A 11 -3.08 25.26 14.29
N LEU A 12 -3.42 26.46 14.73
CA LEU A 12 -4.50 26.70 15.71
C LEU A 12 -5.88 26.42 15.12
N GLY A 13 -6.08 26.67 13.82
CA GLY A 13 -7.35 26.39 13.14
C GLY A 13 -7.65 24.90 13.01
N ILE A 14 -6.66 24.09 12.69
CA ILE A 14 -6.80 22.64 12.54
C ILE A 14 -6.95 21.94 13.90
N CYS A 15 -6.20 22.39 14.91
CA CYS A 15 -6.38 21.91 16.29
C CYS A 15 -7.74 22.30 16.88
N ALA A 16 -8.26 23.49 16.55
CA ALA A 16 -9.60 23.92 17.01
C ALA A 16 -10.74 23.11 16.35
N LEU A 17 -10.59 22.67 15.10
CA LEU A 17 -11.55 21.77 14.46
C LEU A 17 -11.55 20.37 15.11
N ALA A 18 -10.40 19.88 15.53
CA ALA A 18 -10.28 18.58 16.21
C ALA A 18 -10.79 18.60 17.66
N LEU A 19 -10.71 19.76 18.34
CA LEU A 19 -11.12 19.92 19.74
C LEU A 19 -12.55 20.47 19.91
N GLY A 20 -13.12 21.08 18.86
CA GLY A 20 -14.45 21.69 18.91
C GLY A 20 -15.61 20.75 18.57
N LEU A 21 -15.36 19.50 18.21
CA LEU A 21 -16.38 18.52 17.99
C LEU A 21 -16.81 17.93 19.34
N SER A 22 -17.78 18.59 19.99
CA SER A 22 -18.61 17.97 21.04
C SER A 22 -19.03 16.58 20.58
N PRO A 23 -19.30 15.62 21.49
CA PRO A 23 -19.66 14.26 21.13
C PRO A 23 -21.04 14.25 20.44
N ALA A 24 -21.09 14.71 19.22
CA ALA A 24 -22.18 14.37 18.33
C ALA A 24 -21.98 12.89 18.02
N ARG A 25 -22.99 12.08 18.29
CA ARG A 25 -23.06 10.71 17.81
C ARG A 25 -23.00 10.77 16.29
N ALA A 26 -21.80 10.71 15.73
CA ALA A 26 -21.56 10.87 14.30
C ALA A 26 -21.73 9.57 13.52
N LEU A 27 -22.32 8.56 14.10
CA LEU A 27 -22.91 7.48 13.36
C LEU A 27 -24.34 7.91 12.98
N ILE A 28 -24.49 8.53 11.81
CA ILE A 28 -25.82 8.76 11.26
C ILE A 28 -26.30 7.43 10.68
N ASN A 29 -27.11 6.71 11.43
CA ASN A 29 -27.88 5.59 10.92
C ASN A 29 -29.07 6.17 10.13
N LEU A 30 -28.94 6.25 8.81
CA LEU A 30 -29.98 6.81 7.94
C LEU A 30 -31.17 5.86 7.78
N ASP A 31 -30.97 4.54 8.02
CA ASP A 31 -32.02 3.51 7.90
C ASP A 31 -31.60 2.25 8.70
N GLY A 32 -31.53 2.38 10.02
CA GLY A 32 -31.02 1.32 10.89
C GLY A 32 -29.56 0.91 10.56
N SER A 33 -29.24 -0.38 10.71
CA SER A 33 -27.87 -0.89 10.43
C SER A 33 -27.53 -1.01 8.93
N ARG A 34 -28.43 -0.66 8.01
CA ARG A 34 -28.24 -0.83 6.57
C ARG A 34 -27.45 0.28 5.91
N ASN A 35 -27.58 1.51 6.42
CA ASN A 35 -26.89 2.69 5.90
C ASN A 35 -26.16 3.39 7.03
N GLN A 36 -24.86 3.45 6.97
CA GLN A 36 -23.99 4.03 7.99
C GLN A 36 -23.08 5.07 7.36
N LEU A 37 -23.00 6.23 7.96
CA LEU A 37 -22.05 7.30 7.62
C LEU A 37 -21.08 7.47 8.77
N PHE A 38 -19.79 7.40 8.49
CA PHE A 38 -18.71 7.70 9.42
C PHE A 38 -17.98 8.95 8.95
N VAL A 39 -17.58 9.78 9.89
CA VAL A 39 -16.66 10.90 9.65
C VAL A 39 -15.43 10.69 10.51
N PHE A 40 -14.25 10.94 9.96
CA PHE A 40 -13.00 10.75 10.66
C PHE A 40 -11.98 11.81 10.29
N GLY A 41 -11.01 11.99 11.18
CA GLY A 41 -9.90 12.89 10.93
C GLY A 41 -8.68 12.49 11.73
N SER A 42 -7.52 12.94 11.26
CA SER A 42 -6.26 12.77 11.96
C SER A 42 -5.33 13.93 11.73
N VAL A 43 -4.44 14.16 12.71
CA VAL A 43 -3.29 15.05 12.58
C VAL A 43 -2.07 14.27 12.99
N THR A 44 -1.02 14.34 12.16
CA THR A 44 0.26 13.68 12.41
C THR A 44 1.36 14.73 12.38
N PHE A 45 2.16 14.77 13.42
CA PHE A 45 3.40 15.52 13.50
C PHE A 45 4.55 14.56 13.28
N GLY A 46 5.48 14.91 12.40
CA GLY A 46 6.58 14.04 12.04
C GLY A 46 7.90 14.79 11.90
N TYR A 47 8.97 14.05 12.08
CA TYR A 47 10.33 14.40 11.70
C TYR A 47 10.84 13.34 10.74
N ASP A 48 11.53 13.76 9.70
CA ASP A 48 12.08 12.89 8.66
C ASP A 48 13.50 13.37 8.33
N SER A 49 14.49 12.52 8.56
CA SER A 49 15.90 12.86 8.36
C SER A 49 16.31 12.93 6.88
N ASN A 50 15.43 12.48 5.95
CA ASN A 50 15.76 12.47 4.52
C ASN A 50 14.47 12.43 3.67
N ILE A 51 13.84 13.61 3.53
CA ILE A 51 12.53 13.73 2.84
C ILE A 51 12.59 13.43 1.34
N PHE A 52 13.79 13.42 0.73
CA PHE A 52 13.97 13.13 -0.71
C PHE A 52 14.41 11.70 -0.97
N SER A 53 14.85 10.94 0.06
CA SER A 53 15.39 9.58 -0.07
C SER A 53 16.57 9.50 -1.04
N ASP A 54 17.52 10.39 -0.89
CA ASP A 54 18.74 10.50 -1.66
C ASP A 54 19.97 10.65 -0.73
N SER A 55 21.18 10.66 -1.29
CA SER A 55 22.43 10.78 -0.53
C SER A 55 22.65 12.16 0.10
N SER A 56 21.81 13.16 -0.17
CA SER A 56 21.96 14.50 0.39
C SER A 56 21.46 14.63 1.83
N ASN A 57 20.69 13.66 2.33
CA ASN A 57 20.18 13.58 3.70
C ASN A 57 19.52 14.87 4.21
N ARG A 58 18.59 15.42 3.41
CA ARG A 58 17.86 16.63 3.76
C ARG A 58 16.69 16.32 4.66
N ASP A 59 16.77 16.82 5.88
CA ASP A 59 15.75 16.59 6.93
C ASP A 59 14.69 17.69 6.96
N ASP A 60 13.53 17.35 7.50
CA ASP A 60 12.46 18.32 7.77
C ASP A 60 11.46 17.82 8.81
N TYR A 61 10.71 18.77 9.38
CA TYR A 61 9.51 18.52 10.17
C TYR A 61 8.28 18.59 9.28
N THR A 62 7.33 17.69 9.52
CA THR A 62 6.10 17.60 8.74
C THR A 62 4.87 17.66 9.61
N VAL A 63 3.82 18.27 9.09
CA VAL A 63 2.47 18.21 9.68
C VAL A 63 1.52 17.73 8.60
N ASN A 64 0.86 16.61 8.88
CA ASN A 64 -0.12 16.02 7.98
C ASN A 64 -1.50 16.08 8.63
N GLY A 65 -2.46 16.74 7.99
CA GLY A 65 -3.86 16.74 8.37
C GLY A 65 -4.68 15.92 7.40
N THR A 66 -5.58 15.07 7.89
CA THR A 66 -6.50 14.29 7.06
C THR A 66 -7.90 14.42 7.61
N VAL A 67 -8.87 14.61 6.73
CA VAL A 67 -10.30 14.52 7.03
C VAL A 67 -10.97 13.60 6.02
N GLY A 68 -11.98 12.85 6.44
CA GLY A 68 -12.65 11.94 5.54
C GLY A 68 -14.04 11.55 5.99
N ALA A 69 -14.78 10.96 5.05
CA ALA A 69 -16.09 10.38 5.28
C ALA A 69 -16.16 9.00 4.62
N GLU A 70 -16.84 8.07 5.26
CA GLU A 70 -17.08 6.71 4.78
C GLU A 70 -18.58 6.41 4.85
N ILE A 71 -19.15 5.94 3.75
CA ILE A 71 -20.52 5.48 3.64
C ILE A 71 -20.50 3.96 3.44
N LYS A 72 -21.19 3.24 4.34
CA LYS A 72 -21.46 1.81 4.21
C LYS A 72 -22.94 1.60 3.97
N ARG A 73 -23.27 0.94 2.86
CA ARG A 73 -24.63 0.66 2.47
C ARG A 73 -24.80 -0.81 2.07
N ARG A 74 -25.86 -1.44 2.55
CA ARG A 74 -26.31 -2.75 2.05
C ARG A 74 -27.54 -2.56 1.17
N ALA A 75 -27.39 -2.81 -0.13
CA ALA A 75 -28.44 -2.78 -1.13
C ALA A 75 -28.73 -4.23 -1.60
N GLY A 76 -29.61 -4.93 -0.89
CA GLY A 76 -29.91 -6.33 -1.17
C GLY A 76 -28.70 -7.26 -1.00
N ILE A 77 -28.27 -7.89 -2.10
CA ILE A 77 -27.13 -8.81 -2.13
C ILE A 77 -25.78 -8.12 -2.31
N ILE A 78 -25.77 -6.81 -2.55
CA ILE A 78 -24.56 -6.00 -2.78
C ILE A 78 -24.35 -5.09 -1.58
N ALA A 79 -23.17 -5.13 -0.99
CA ALA A 79 -22.69 -4.13 -0.06
C ALA A 79 -21.86 -3.09 -0.83
N VAL A 80 -22.10 -1.80 -0.54
CA VAL A 80 -21.35 -0.68 -1.10
C VAL A 80 -20.61 0.02 0.03
N ASN A 81 -19.31 0.21 -0.16
CA ASN A 81 -18.46 0.99 0.73
C ASN A 81 -17.81 2.11 -0.10
N ALA A 82 -18.09 3.36 0.25
CA ALA A 82 -17.51 4.53 -0.41
C ALA A 82 -16.77 5.38 0.61
N THR A 83 -15.53 5.72 0.32
CA THR A 83 -14.67 6.54 1.18
C THR A 83 -14.13 7.72 0.39
N ALA A 84 -14.19 8.91 0.99
CA ALA A 84 -13.54 10.11 0.47
C ALA A 84 -12.65 10.70 1.57
N THR A 85 -11.39 10.97 1.24
CA THR A 85 -10.45 11.62 2.15
C THR A 85 -9.74 12.77 1.47
N LEU A 86 -9.45 13.81 2.25
CA LEU A 86 -8.64 14.94 1.86
C LEU A 86 -7.48 15.04 2.85
N SER A 87 -6.25 14.92 2.35
CA SER A 87 -5.05 15.03 3.16
C SER A 87 -4.20 16.21 2.69
N TYR A 88 -3.65 16.94 3.64
CA TYR A 88 -2.70 18.02 3.38
C TYR A 88 -1.42 17.77 4.16
N ALA A 89 -0.29 17.75 3.46
CA ALA A 89 1.03 17.63 4.04
C ALA A 89 1.74 19.00 3.94
N SER A 90 2.26 19.47 5.06
CA SER A 90 3.05 20.69 5.16
C SER A 90 4.44 20.38 5.67
N TYR A 91 5.44 20.94 5.03
CA TYR A 91 6.86 20.84 5.35
C TYR A 91 7.35 22.15 5.97
N GLY A 92 8.25 22.06 6.97
CA GLY A 92 8.73 23.20 7.71
C GLY A 92 9.70 24.06 6.89
N SER A 93 10.70 23.45 6.28
CA SER A 93 11.76 24.11 5.52
C SER A 93 11.52 24.02 4.01
N TYR A 94 10.92 22.94 3.53
CA TYR A 94 10.69 22.67 2.10
C TYR A 94 9.22 22.90 1.74
N SER A 95 8.76 24.14 1.82
CA SER A 95 7.35 24.50 1.56
C SER A 95 6.87 24.17 0.13
N ASP A 96 7.77 24.10 -0.84
CA ASP A 96 7.48 23.70 -2.22
C ASP A 96 7.04 22.22 -2.33
N GLU A 97 7.36 21.41 -1.30
CA GLU A 97 6.93 20.02 -1.18
C GLU A 97 5.57 19.85 -0.51
N ASN A 98 4.95 20.97 -0.09
CA ASN A 98 3.59 20.93 0.45
C ASN A 98 2.65 20.32 -0.58
N SER A 99 1.75 19.46 -0.11
CA SER A 99 0.91 18.71 -1.03
C SER A 99 -0.50 18.50 -0.51
N PHE A 100 -1.46 18.60 -1.43
CA PHE A 100 -2.86 18.27 -1.20
C PHE A 100 -3.19 16.96 -1.92
N ASN A 101 -3.58 15.93 -1.18
CA ASN A 101 -3.74 14.57 -1.65
C ASN A 101 -5.19 14.09 -1.40
N PRO A 102 -6.12 14.35 -2.34
CA PRO A 102 -7.45 13.77 -2.31
C PRO A 102 -7.41 12.28 -2.65
N ASN A 103 -8.30 11.50 -2.02
CA ASN A 103 -8.48 10.08 -2.31
C ASN A 103 -9.97 9.74 -2.27
N PHE A 104 -10.45 9.11 -3.34
CA PHE A 104 -11.80 8.57 -3.48
C PHE A 104 -11.70 7.07 -3.75
N HIS A 105 -12.46 6.29 -3.00
CA HIS A 105 -12.52 4.84 -3.15
C HIS A 105 -13.97 4.38 -3.04
N VAL A 106 -14.38 3.50 -3.96
CA VAL A 106 -15.69 2.84 -3.93
C VAL A 106 -15.50 1.35 -4.16
N GLU A 107 -16.11 0.55 -3.30
CA GLU A 107 -16.15 -0.91 -3.39
C GLU A 107 -17.59 -1.39 -3.43
N PHE A 108 -17.89 -2.26 -4.40
CA PHE A 108 -19.12 -3.03 -4.49
C PHE A 108 -18.77 -4.49 -4.19
N ASN A 109 -19.35 -5.04 -3.14
CA ASN A 109 -19.07 -6.41 -2.69
C ASN A 109 -20.33 -7.25 -2.72
N LYS A 110 -20.27 -8.36 -3.44
CA LYS A 110 -21.31 -9.40 -3.48
C LYS A 110 -20.80 -10.64 -2.75
N ALA A 111 -21.18 -10.79 -1.48
CA ALA A 111 -20.71 -11.88 -0.61
C ALA A 111 -21.59 -13.14 -0.65
N THR A 112 -22.76 -13.09 -1.29
CA THR A 112 -23.74 -14.17 -1.28
C THR A 112 -24.14 -14.64 -2.68
N GLY A 113 -24.63 -15.87 -2.79
CA GLY A 113 -25.00 -16.52 -4.04
C GLY A 113 -23.85 -17.37 -4.62
N ARG A 114 -24.11 -18.08 -5.74
CA ARG A 114 -23.14 -18.98 -6.35
C ARG A 114 -21.88 -18.24 -6.81
N THR A 115 -22.03 -17.08 -7.45
CA THR A 115 -20.89 -16.22 -7.80
C THR A 115 -20.77 -15.14 -6.77
N THR A 116 -19.60 -15.01 -6.14
CA THR A 116 -19.24 -13.93 -5.24
C THR A 116 -18.11 -13.10 -5.85
N GLY A 117 -17.90 -11.87 -5.35
CA GLY A 117 -16.83 -11.03 -5.86
C GLY A 117 -16.92 -9.59 -5.40
N ALA A 118 -15.93 -8.81 -5.79
CA ALA A 118 -15.86 -7.39 -5.49
C ALA A 118 -15.43 -6.62 -6.74
N PHE A 119 -15.98 -5.42 -6.91
CA PHE A 119 -15.57 -4.43 -7.90
C PHE A 119 -15.13 -3.17 -7.16
N THR A 120 -13.93 -2.68 -7.45
CA THR A 120 -13.33 -1.52 -6.80
C THR A 120 -12.94 -0.47 -7.83
N VAL A 121 -13.19 0.79 -7.51
CA VAL A 121 -12.73 1.96 -8.27
C VAL A 121 -12.14 2.96 -7.31
N SER A 122 -10.96 3.49 -7.63
CA SER A 122 -10.36 4.56 -6.85
C SER A 122 -9.77 5.64 -7.76
N ALA A 123 -9.67 6.84 -7.20
CA ALA A 123 -8.93 7.95 -7.78
C ALA A 123 -8.23 8.69 -6.65
N TYR A 124 -6.90 8.73 -6.67
CA TYR A 124 -6.15 9.41 -5.63
C TYR A 124 -4.89 10.10 -6.14
N ARG A 125 -4.57 11.21 -5.50
CA ARG A 125 -3.29 11.87 -5.67
C ARG A 125 -2.34 11.40 -4.57
N GLU A 126 -1.10 11.14 -4.95
CA GLU A 126 -0.02 10.72 -4.06
C GLU A 126 1.17 11.65 -4.27
N SER A 127 1.71 12.17 -3.15
CA SER A 127 2.99 12.87 -3.10
C SER A 127 3.89 12.12 -2.14
N ARG A 128 4.97 11.53 -2.65
CA ARG A 128 5.91 10.75 -1.84
C ARG A 128 7.33 10.82 -2.37
N SER A 129 8.27 10.59 -1.48
CA SER A 129 9.63 10.25 -1.83
C SER A 129 9.68 8.83 -2.41
N ASP A 130 10.32 8.66 -3.55
CA ASP A 130 10.49 7.39 -4.25
C ASP A 130 11.98 7.02 -4.30
N SER A 131 12.38 6.03 -3.50
CA SER A 131 13.77 5.58 -3.40
C SER A 131 14.32 4.94 -4.67
N ALA A 132 13.45 4.48 -5.58
CA ALA A 132 13.89 3.89 -6.84
C ALA A 132 14.38 4.97 -7.83
N VAL A 133 13.83 6.17 -7.74
CA VAL A 133 14.21 7.31 -8.59
C VAL A 133 14.90 8.43 -7.82
N ASN A 134 14.92 8.37 -6.46
CA ASN A 134 15.54 9.35 -5.54
C ASN A 134 14.98 10.76 -5.73
N LEU A 135 13.69 10.87 -5.97
CA LEU A 135 12.96 12.11 -6.15
C LEU A 135 11.63 12.06 -5.38
N ARG A 136 11.13 13.23 -5.02
CA ARG A 136 9.73 13.33 -4.62
C ARG A 136 8.86 13.36 -5.87
N THR A 137 7.87 12.48 -5.89
CA THR A 137 6.97 12.29 -7.04
C THR A 137 5.55 12.68 -6.66
N ASN A 138 4.89 13.39 -7.55
CA ASN A 138 3.47 13.71 -7.46
C ASN A 138 2.72 13.00 -8.59
N SER A 139 1.77 12.15 -8.25
CA SER A 139 1.02 11.41 -9.25
C SER A 139 -0.46 11.28 -8.93
N TRP A 140 -1.29 11.27 -9.98
CA TRP A 140 -2.67 10.79 -9.94
C TRP A 140 -2.70 9.31 -10.30
N ASN A 141 -3.44 8.53 -9.52
CA ASN A 141 -3.59 7.11 -9.68
C ASN A 141 -5.07 6.76 -9.82
N PHE A 142 -5.40 5.92 -10.80
CA PHE A 142 -6.77 5.48 -11.11
C PHE A 142 -6.82 3.95 -11.17
N PRO A 143 -6.74 3.25 -10.01
CA PRO A 143 -6.88 1.80 -10.00
C PRO A 143 -8.35 1.38 -10.10
N VAL A 144 -8.60 0.34 -10.91
CA VAL A 144 -9.86 -0.39 -11.02
C VAL A 144 -9.57 -1.87 -10.80
N GLY A 145 -10.39 -2.54 -9.99
CA GLY A 145 -10.24 -3.97 -9.70
C GLY A 145 -11.56 -4.71 -9.80
N LEU A 146 -11.51 -5.92 -10.34
CA LEU A 146 -12.62 -6.87 -10.34
C LEU A 146 -12.11 -8.21 -9.87
N SER A 147 -12.69 -8.73 -8.80
CA SER A 147 -12.43 -10.09 -8.31
C SER A 147 -13.71 -10.91 -8.34
N LEU A 148 -13.64 -12.11 -8.85
CA LEU A 148 -14.76 -13.04 -8.94
C LEU A 148 -14.33 -14.39 -8.39
N LYS A 149 -15.25 -15.06 -7.69
CA LYS A 149 -15.12 -16.44 -7.26
C LYS A 149 -16.35 -17.22 -7.70
N TYR A 150 -16.12 -18.34 -8.38
CA TYR A 150 -17.16 -19.24 -8.87
C TYR A 150 -16.90 -20.67 -8.40
N PRO A 151 -17.69 -21.22 -7.47
CA PRO A 151 -17.62 -22.63 -7.08
C PRO A 151 -18.23 -23.48 -8.19
N VAL A 152 -17.46 -24.46 -8.68
CA VAL A 152 -17.95 -25.44 -9.66
C VAL A 152 -18.72 -26.54 -8.94
N ASN A 153 -18.10 -27.09 -7.90
CA ASN A 153 -18.65 -28.09 -6.99
C ASN A 153 -17.99 -27.94 -5.60
N ASP A 154 -18.21 -28.88 -4.69
CA ASP A 154 -17.68 -28.85 -3.33
C ASP A 154 -16.15 -28.96 -3.24
N LYS A 155 -15.48 -29.43 -4.30
CA LYS A 155 -14.02 -29.62 -4.33
C LYS A 155 -13.29 -28.63 -5.20
N TYR A 156 -13.94 -27.99 -6.16
CA TYR A 156 -13.29 -27.11 -7.12
C TYR A 156 -13.97 -25.76 -7.21
N TYR A 157 -13.17 -24.70 -7.21
CA TYR A 157 -13.65 -23.36 -7.54
C TYR A 157 -12.60 -22.60 -8.36
N PHE A 158 -13.06 -21.64 -9.12
CA PHE A 158 -12.23 -20.71 -9.88
C PHE A 158 -12.27 -19.33 -9.27
N THR A 159 -11.16 -18.62 -9.38
CA THR A 159 -11.15 -17.19 -9.16
C THR A 159 -10.59 -16.47 -10.38
N SER A 160 -11.16 -15.30 -10.68
CA SER A 160 -10.67 -14.38 -11.70
C SER A 160 -10.37 -13.05 -11.03
N GLN A 161 -9.21 -12.49 -11.31
CA GLN A 161 -8.80 -11.18 -10.83
C GLN A 161 -8.35 -10.33 -12.00
N THR A 162 -9.07 -9.25 -12.26
CA THR A 162 -8.72 -8.23 -13.25
C THR A 162 -8.31 -6.98 -12.52
N THR A 163 -7.19 -6.38 -12.89
CA THR A 163 -6.78 -5.07 -12.37
C THR A 163 -6.37 -4.17 -13.53
N TYR A 164 -6.73 -2.92 -13.41
CA TYR A 164 -6.30 -1.84 -14.29
C TYR A 164 -5.78 -0.71 -13.42
N LEU A 165 -4.61 -0.18 -13.72
CA LEU A 165 -4.03 0.98 -13.07
C LEU A 165 -3.55 1.97 -14.13
N ARG A 166 -4.00 3.20 -14.04
CA ARG A 166 -3.43 4.31 -14.79
C ARG A 166 -2.78 5.28 -13.82
N ARG A 167 -1.50 5.55 -13.98
CA ARG A 167 -0.75 6.53 -13.21
C ARG A 167 -0.26 7.67 -14.11
N ARG A 168 -0.48 8.89 -13.63
CA ARG A 168 -0.03 10.11 -14.29
C ARG A 168 0.78 10.94 -13.32
N TYR A 169 2.02 11.20 -13.67
CA TYR A 169 2.91 12.08 -12.91
C TYR A 169 2.67 13.54 -13.28
N ALA A 170 2.83 14.45 -12.31
CA ALA A 170 2.73 15.89 -12.54
C ALA A 170 3.90 16.39 -13.39
N ASP A 171 5.10 15.85 -13.16
CA ASP A 171 6.26 16.06 -14.03
C ASP A 171 6.48 14.81 -14.89
N SER A 172 6.13 14.93 -16.16
CA SER A 172 6.25 13.86 -17.15
C SER A 172 7.49 14.01 -18.06
N SER A 173 8.35 14.97 -17.79
CA SER A 173 9.61 15.13 -18.53
C SER A 173 10.66 14.11 -18.13
N VAL A 174 10.65 13.69 -16.86
CA VAL A 174 11.57 12.70 -16.27
C VAL A 174 10.84 11.44 -15.84
N LEU A 175 9.57 11.55 -15.46
CA LEU A 175 8.76 10.46 -14.92
C LEU A 175 7.80 9.91 -15.96
N ALA A 176 7.83 8.60 -16.16
CA ALA A 176 6.99 7.92 -17.13
C ALA A 176 5.56 7.73 -16.59
N ASN A 177 4.58 8.33 -17.28
CA ASN A 177 3.20 7.91 -17.09
C ASN A 177 3.06 6.45 -17.50
N TYR A 178 2.29 5.65 -16.75
CA TYR A 178 2.10 4.28 -17.15
C TYR A 178 0.68 3.77 -16.94
N THR A 179 0.36 2.73 -17.71
CA THR A 179 -0.90 2.00 -17.63
C THR A 179 -0.58 0.53 -17.48
N ASP A 180 -1.08 -0.08 -16.40
CA ASP A 180 -0.99 -1.51 -16.13
C ASP A 180 -2.36 -2.15 -16.31
N TYR A 181 -2.41 -3.24 -17.06
CA TYR A 181 -3.55 -4.15 -17.13
C TYR A 181 -3.08 -5.54 -16.70
N SER A 182 -3.79 -6.18 -15.77
CA SER A 182 -3.48 -7.54 -15.35
C SER A 182 -4.73 -8.38 -15.25
N GLN A 183 -4.65 -9.61 -15.77
CA GLN A 183 -5.68 -10.65 -15.68
C GLN A 183 -5.08 -11.90 -15.07
N GLY A 184 -5.62 -12.34 -13.93
CA GLY A 184 -5.29 -13.59 -13.25
C GLY A 184 -6.46 -14.56 -13.29
N LEU A 185 -6.16 -15.85 -13.49
CA LEU A 185 -7.09 -16.97 -13.40
C LEU A 185 -6.46 -18.04 -12.52
N ASP A 186 -7.16 -18.42 -11.46
CA ASP A 186 -6.72 -19.48 -10.54
C ASP A 186 -7.77 -20.58 -10.45
N VAL A 187 -7.31 -21.81 -10.37
CA VAL A 187 -8.09 -23.00 -10.08
C VAL A 187 -7.71 -23.51 -8.71
N PHE A 188 -8.69 -23.70 -7.85
CA PHE A 188 -8.50 -24.20 -6.50
C PHE A 188 -9.09 -25.60 -6.36
N TYR A 189 -8.36 -26.46 -5.66
CA TYR A 189 -8.80 -27.76 -5.20
C TYR A 189 -8.89 -27.75 -3.67
N VAL A 190 -10.08 -27.96 -3.12
CA VAL A 190 -10.32 -28.08 -1.68
C VAL A 190 -9.75 -29.41 -1.20
N TYR A 191 -8.50 -29.39 -0.72
CA TYR A 191 -7.81 -30.59 -0.25
C TYR A 191 -8.34 -31.06 1.12
N THR A 192 -8.51 -30.09 2.04
CA THR A 192 -9.17 -30.32 3.34
C THR A 192 -10.15 -29.18 3.60
N SER A 193 -10.93 -29.29 4.70
CA SER A 193 -11.83 -28.20 5.13
C SER A 193 -11.09 -26.88 5.50
N LYS A 194 -9.76 -26.90 5.57
CA LYS A 194 -8.94 -25.76 5.97
C LYS A 194 -7.84 -25.40 4.97
N LEU A 195 -7.56 -26.25 3.98
CA LEU A 195 -6.44 -26.08 3.06
C LEU A 195 -6.90 -26.33 1.63
N ASP A 196 -6.68 -25.35 0.78
CA ASP A 196 -6.89 -25.43 -0.66
C ASP A 196 -5.54 -25.44 -1.40
N LEU A 197 -5.39 -26.28 -2.39
CA LEU A 197 -4.30 -26.23 -3.35
C LEU A 197 -4.72 -25.33 -4.50
N VAL A 198 -3.77 -24.60 -5.08
CA VAL A 198 -4.05 -23.65 -6.16
C VAL A 198 -3.05 -23.81 -7.29
N GLY A 199 -3.54 -23.71 -8.51
CA GLY A 199 -2.77 -23.51 -9.72
C GLY A 199 -3.29 -22.29 -10.47
N GLY A 200 -2.44 -21.43 -10.95
CA GLY A 200 -2.84 -20.17 -11.56
C GLY A 200 -1.94 -19.67 -12.66
N TYR A 201 -2.53 -18.86 -13.51
CA TYR A 201 -1.85 -18.11 -14.54
C TYR A 201 -2.25 -16.64 -14.46
N ARG A 202 -1.27 -15.74 -14.65
CA ARG A 202 -1.51 -14.30 -14.76
C ARG A 202 -0.74 -13.74 -15.94
N ILE A 203 -1.39 -12.84 -16.66
CA ILE A 203 -0.77 -11.95 -17.63
C ILE A 203 -0.85 -10.52 -17.14
N ARG A 204 0.20 -9.72 -17.33
CA ARG A 204 0.21 -8.28 -17.08
C ARG A 204 0.84 -7.57 -18.27
N VAL A 205 0.19 -6.54 -18.76
CA VAL A 205 0.66 -5.64 -19.82
C VAL A 205 0.88 -4.28 -19.18
N SER A 206 2.11 -3.78 -19.25
CA SER A 206 2.47 -2.45 -18.74
C SER A 206 2.97 -1.59 -19.89
N GLN A 207 2.28 -0.48 -20.13
CA GLN A 207 2.62 0.51 -21.15
C GLN A 207 3.12 1.78 -20.51
N THR A 208 4.21 2.32 -20.99
CA THR A 208 4.88 3.50 -20.43
C THR A 208 4.96 4.63 -21.46
N SER A 209 4.87 5.90 -21.01
CA SER A 209 5.05 7.06 -21.91
C SER A 209 6.51 7.32 -22.28
N ILE A 210 7.45 6.83 -21.48
CA ILE A 210 8.89 6.91 -21.66
C ILE A 210 9.45 5.53 -21.30
N GLY A 211 10.30 4.96 -22.13
CA GLY A 211 10.84 3.62 -21.93
C GLY A 211 10.11 2.54 -22.72
N ASP A 212 10.28 1.31 -22.30
CA ASP A 212 9.83 0.13 -23.02
C ASP A 212 8.50 -0.39 -22.44
N ASP A 213 7.63 -0.90 -23.31
CA ASP A 213 6.43 -1.63 -22.89
C ASP A 213 6.82 -3.05 -22.45
N THR A 214 6.06 -3.62 -21.51
CA THR A 214 6.34 -4.96 -20.98
C THR A 214 5.12 -5.84 -20.94
N ILE A 215 5.32 -7.14 -21.18
CA ILE A 215 4.32 -8.19 -21.00
C ILE A 215 4.91 -9.22 -20.04
N ASP A 216 4.21 -9.48 -18.94
CA ASP A 216 4.57 -10.49 -17.97
C ASP A 216 3.65 -11.69 -18.04
N HIS A 217 4.21 -12.88 -18.00
CA HIS A 217 3.51 -14.15 -17.91
C HIS A 217 3.90 -14.86 -16.63
N TRP A 218 2.92 -15.24 -15.82
CA TRP A 218 3.11 -15.97 -14.56
C TRP A 218 2.41 -17.29 -14.55
N PHE A 219 3.13 -18.34 -14.24
CA PHE A 219 2.60 -19.65 -13.91
C PHE A 219 2.95 -19.95 -12.47
N ASN A 220 1.96 -20.30 -11.64
CA ASN A 220 2.17 -20.57 -10.23
C ASN A 220 1.34 -21.73 -9.73
N ILE A 221 1.88 -22.42 -8.71
CA ILE A 221 1.20 -23.42 -7.92
C ILE A 221 1.40 -23.10 -6.44
N GLY A 222 0.51 -23.55 -5.60
CA GLY A 222 0.62 -23.26 -4.17
C GLY A 222 -0.49 -23.84 -3.32
N ALA A 223 -0.55 -23.30 -2.11
CA ALA A 223 -1.58 -23.66 -1.13
C ALA A 223 -2.05 -22.41 -0.39
N THR A 224 -3.31 -22.39 0.02
CA THR A 224 -3.93 -21.33 0.79
C THR A 224 -4.83 -21.86 1.87
N GLY A 225 -4.89 -21.16 3.01
CA GLY A 225 -5.72 -21.55 4.16
C GLY A 225 -4.89 -21.86 5.40
N GLY A 226 -5.28 -22.87 6.17
CA GLY A 226 -4.57 -23.34 7.35
C GLY A 226 -3.37 -24.20 6.96
N LEU A 227 -2.20 -23.60 6.83
CA LEU A 227 -0.96 -24.29 6.44
C LEU A 227 -0.44 -25.19 7.56
N PHE A 228 -0.55 -24.73 8.82
CA PHE A 228 -0.25 -25.48 10.04
C PHE A 228 -1.23 -25.09 11.14
N ALA A 229 -1.07 -25.72 12.31
CA ALA A 229 -1.87 -25.35 13.49
C ALA A 229 -1.68 -23.87 13.79
N LYS A 230 -2.74 -23.06 13.70
CA LYS A 230 -2.79 -21.61 13.88
C LYS A 230 -2.06 -20.77 12.83
N LEU A 231 -1.33 -21.35 11.88
CA LEU A 231 -0.71 -20.62 10.79
C LEU A 231 -1.63 -20.61 9.57
N ASN A 232 -2.16 -19.45 9.23
CA ASN A 232 -3.01 -19.27 8.06
C ASN A 232 -2.31 -18.38 7.03
N GLY A 233 -2.57 -18.64 5.76
CA GLY A 233 -2.00 -17.79 4.71
C GLY A 233 -2.03 -18.45 3.35
N THR A 234 -1.22 -17.88 2.46
CA THR A 234 -1.02 -18.35 1.09
C THR A 234 0.46 -18.47 0.82
N VAL A 235 0.87 -19.57 0.20
CA VAL A 235 2.22 -19.75 -0.31
C VAL A 235 2.11 -20.20 -1.76
N ARG A 236 2.76 -19.50 -2.67
CA ARG A 236 2.78 -19.81 -4.09
C ARG A 236 4.22 -19.74 -4.60
N LEU A 237 4.58 -20.69 -5.44
CA LEU A 237 5.83 -20.73 -6.17
C LEU A 237 5.51 -20.83 -7.65
N GLY A 238 6.34 -20.23 -8.48
CA GLY A 238 6.07 -20.20 -9.90
C GLY A 238 7.26 -19.78 -10.73
N TYR A 239 6.97 -19.60 -11.99
CA TYR A 239 7.92 -19.12 -12.98
C TYR A 239 7.31 -17.92 -13.69
N GLN A 240 8.11 -16.86 -13.85
CA GLN A 240 7.71 -15.62 -14.50
C GLN A 240 8.64 -15.33 -15.67
N VAL A 241 8.02 -14.93 -16.77
CA VAL A 241 8.70 -14.42 -17.96
C VAL A 241 8.21 -12.99 -18.20
N ARG A 242 9.14 -12.07 -18.41
CA ARG A 242 8.90 -10.70 -18.84
C ARG A 242 9.48 -10.49 -20.22
N ASP A 243 8.62 -10.16 -21.17
CA ASP A 243 8.98 -9.66 -22.49
C ASP A 243 9.00 -8.14 -22.45
N VAL A 244 10.09 -7.55 -22.92
CA VAL A 244 10.30 -6.09 -22.99
C VAL A 244 10.40 -5.71 -24.46
N SER A 245 9.44 -4.90 -24.93
CA SER A 245 9.35 -4.44 -26.31
C SER A 245 9.78 -2.98 -26.42
N GLY A 246 10.80 -2.65 -27.22
CA GLY A 246 11.32 -1.30 -27.35
C GLY A 246 12.45 -1.22 -28.40
N ALA A 247 13.46 -0.38 -28.13
CA ALA A 247 14.60 -0.20 -29.05
C ALA A 247 15.42 -1.49 -29.25
N ALA A 248 15.39 -2.41 -28.30
CA ALA A 248 15.93 -3.79 -28.42
C ALA A 248 15.00 -4.71 -27.62
N ASP A 249 14.35 -5.63 -28.32
CA ASP A 249 13.54 -6.66 -27.67
C ASP A 249 14.39 -7.51 -26.74
N ARG A 250 13.93 -7.66 -25.48
CA ARG A 250 14.63 -8.42 -24.43
C ARG A 250 13.63 -9.26 -23.67
N GLN A 251 14.08 -10.42 -23.24
CA GLN A 251 13.31 -11.33 -22.41
C GLN A 251 14.07 -11.60 -21.11
N TYR A 252 13.37 -11.51 -20.00
CA TYR A 252 13.87 -11.86 -18.68
C TYR A 252 12.99 -12.93 -18.06
N SER A 253 13.59 -13.81 -17.27
CA SER A 253 12.83 -14.84 -16.58
C SER A 253 13.43 -15.15 -15.21
N HIS A 254 12.58 -15.53 -14.27
CA HIS A 254 13.00 -15.98 -12.95
C HIS A 254 11.95 -16.88 -12.27
N PHE A 255 12.39 -17.59 -11.23
CA PHE A 255 11.47 -18.20 -10.29
C PHE A 255 10.77 -17.11 -9.48
N ASN A 256 9.44 -17.15 -9.47
CA ASN A 256 8.59 -16.26 -8.72
C ASN A 256 8.18 -16.92 -7.40
N ALA A 257 8.07 -16.14 -6.35
CA ALA A 257 7.59 -16.60 -5.06
C ALA A 257 6.66 -15.56 -4.44
N LEU A 258 5.56 -16.02 -3.88
CA LEU A 258 4.62 -15.20 -3.11
C LEU A 258 4.22 -15.97 -1.87
N ALA A 259 4.47 -15.42 -0.70
CA ALA A 259 3.96 -15.93 0.55
C ALA A 259 3.39 -14.79 1.39
N GLY A 260 2.24 -15.04 2.00
CA GLY A 260 1.65 -14.16 3.00
C GLY A 260 1.05 -15.03 4.09
N VAL A 261 1.59 -14.96 5.31
CA VAL A 261 1.20 -15.81 6.43
C VAL A 261 0.88 -14.98 7.65
N THR A 262 -0.08 -15.44 8.45
CA THR A 262 -0.46 -14.85 9.72
C THR A 262 -0.51 -15.95 10.79
N TRP A 263 0.12 -15.69 11.90
CA TRP A 263 0.21 -16.61 13.04
C TRP A 263 -0.23 -15.95 14.33
N PRO A 264 -1.45 -16.17 14.81
CA PRO A 264 -1.89 -15.77 16.15
C PRO A 264 -1.23 -16.66 17.19
N VAL A 265 0.00 -16.30 17.62
CA VAL A 265 0.83 -17.05 18.59
C VAL A 265 0.08 -17.19 19.91
N THR A 266 -0.46 -16.08 20.40
CA THR A 266 -1.31 -16.00 21.58
C THR A 266 -2.55 -15.13 21.28
N ARG A 267 -3.45 -14.99 22.28
CA ARG A 267 -4.59 -14.07 22.18
C ARG A 267 -4.15 -12.59 22.07
N LYS A 268 -2.91 -12.27 22.46
CA LYS A 268 -2.36 -10.91 22.48
C LYS A 268 -1.29 -10.67 21.43
N LEU A 269 -0.61 -11.73 20.97
CA LEU A 269 0.51 -11.63 20.03
C LEU A 269 0.11 -12.24 18.68
N ASN A 270 0.16 -11.43 17.65
CA ASN A 270 -0.01 -11.82 16.27
C ASN A 270 1.27 -11.55 15.48
N LEU A 271 1.75 -12.53 14.74
CA LEU A 271 2.85 -12.41 13.80
C LEU A 271 2.33 -12.51 12.38
N SER A 272 2.87 -11.71 11.48
CA SER A 272 2.62 -11.84 10.05
C SER A 272 3.92 -11.78 9.27
N GLY A 273 4.00 -12.58 8.22
CA GLY A 273 5.16 -12.62 7.33
C GLY A 273 4.73 -12.50 5.88
N GLN A 274 5.53 -11.82 5.08
CA GLN A 274 5.35 -11.71 3.64
C GLN A 274 6.67 -11.97 2.94
N LEU A 275 6.61 -12.62 1.79
CA LEU A 275 7.70 -12.82 0.85
C LEU A 275 7.15 -12.60 -0.54
N SER A 276 7.84 -11.83 -1.35
CA SER A 276 7.49 -11.65 -2.76
C SER A 276 8.75 -11.57 -3.62
N ARG A 277 8.68 -12.16 -4.80
CA ARG A 277 9.62 -11.91 -5.89
C ARG A 277 8.85 -11.71 -7.17
N ASP A 278 9.01 -10.55 -7.80
CA ASP A 278 8.25 -10.10 -8.95
C ASP A 278 9.04 -9.09 -9.78
N PHE A 279 8.74 -9.02 -11.08
CA PHE A 279 9.12 -7.87 -11.89
C PHE A 279 8.21 -6.68 -11.60
N SER A 280 8.77 -5.47 -11.59
CA SER A 280 8.03 -4.22 -11.48
C SER A 280 8.55 -3.20 -12.49
N THR A 281 7.73 -2.19 -12.78
CA THR A 281 8.11 -1.03 -13.58
C THR A 281 8.11 0.19 -12.65
N ILE A 282 9.23 0.91 -12.60
CA ILE A 282 9.40 2.09 -11.74
C ILE A 282 8.99 3.37 -12.45
N ALA A 283 9.03 4.50 -11.73
CA ALA A 283 8.57 5.80 -12.23
C ALA A 283 9.35 6.34 -13.44
N THR A 284 10.56 5.86 -13.73
CA THR A 284 11.31 6.19 -14.97
C THR A 284 11.00 5.29 -16.15
N GLY A 285 10.07 4.34 -16.00
CA GLY A 285 9.77 3.33 -17.03
C GLY A 285 10.73 2.12 -17.02
N ALA A 286 11.77 2.13 -16.19
CA ALA A 286 12.72 1.01 -16.14
C ALA A 286 12.11 -0.22 -15.45
N SER A 287 12.52 -1.40 -15.90
CA SER A 287 12.14 -2.70 -15.32
C SER A 287 13.05 -3.06 -14.15
N VAL A 288 12.48 -3.62 -13.09
CA VAL A 288 13.20 -4.06 -11.88
C VAL A 288 12.76 -5.47 -11.49
N ASP A 289 13.72 -6.38 -11.23
CA ASP A 289 13.50 -7.65 -10.52
C ASP A 289 13.60 -7.38 -9.03
N SER A 290 12.46 -7.41 -8.33
CA SER A 290 12.34 -7.07 -6.91
C SER A 290 12.08 -8.33 -6.09
N THR A 291 12.88 -8.53 -5.04
CA THR A 291 12.65 -9.56 -4.02
C THR A 291 12.57 -8.89 -2.67
N ALA A 292 11.53 -9.15 -1.89
CA ALA A 292 11.36 -8.58 -0.57
C ALA A 292 10.76 -9.60 0.41
N ALA A 293 11.24 -9.57 1.63
CA ALA A 293 10.68 -10.31 2.75
C ALA A 293 10.40 -9.35 3.92
N SER A 294 9.30 -9.56 4.62
CA SER A 294 8.95 -8.77 5.80
C SER A 294 8.32 -9.62 6.90
N LEU A 295 8.56 -9.22 8.13
CA LEU A 295 7.94 -9.78 9.33
C LEU A 295 7.39 -8.64 10.18
N ARG A 296 6.18 -8.81 10.69
CA ARG A 296 5.52 -7.86 11.59
C ARG A 296 4.97 -8.58 12.80
N ALA A 297 5.18 -7.98 13.98
CA ALA A 297 4.59 -8.41 15.23
C ALA A 297 3.66 -7.32 15.76
N SER A 298 2.46 -7.71 16.23
CA SER A 298 1.50 -6.85 16.93
C SER A 298 1.19 -7.46 18.29
N TYR A 299 1.35 -6.68 19.35
CA TYR A 299 1.12 -7.10 20.72
C TYR A 299 0.11 -6.21 21.44
N ALA A 300 -1.07 -6.76 21.72
CA ALA A 300 -2.10 -6.10 22.53
C ALA A 300 -1.77 -6.21 24.02
N ALA A 301 -0.96 -5.29 24.55
CA ALA A 301 -0.55 -5.29 25.97
C ALA A 301 -1.77 -5.17 26.88
N THR A 302 -2.70 -4.26 26.55
CA THR A 302 -3.99 -4.09 27.22
C THR A 302 -5.11 -3.96 26.19
N ARG A 303 -6.36 -3.77 26.63
CA ARG A 303 -7.49 -3.46 25.75
C ARG A 303 -7.34 -2.11 25.03
N LYS A 304 -6.49 -1.21 25.58
CA LYS A 304 -6.30 0.16 25.08
C LYS A 304 -4.91 0.39 24.48
N LEU A 305 -3.91 -0.43 24.82
CA LEU A 305 -2.52 -0.24 24.39
C LEU A 305 -2.06 -1.39 23.53
N GLU A 306 -1.61 -1.07 22.34
CA GLU A 306 -1.05 -1.97 21.35
C GLU A 306 0.35 -1.51 20.96
N PHE A 307 1.28 -2.43 20.88
CA PHE A 307 2.62 -2.24 20.32
C PHE A 307 2.74 -2.98 18.99
N SER A 308 3.46 -2.41 18.08
CA SER A 308 3.79 -3.06 16.81
C SER A 308 5.26 -2.87 16.49
N THR A 309 5.85 -3.86 15.83
CA THR A 309 7.17 -3.72 15.21
C THR A 309 7.20 -4.50 13.90
N GLY A 310 7.93 -4.01 12.94
CA GLY A 310 8.10 -4.62 11.64
C GLY A 310 9.54 -4.52 11.17
N VAL A 311 10.00 -5.55 10.46
CA VAL A 311 11.27 -5.54 9.74
C VAL A 311 11.03 -5.96 8.30
N ALA A 312 11.73 -5.33 7.35
CA ALA A 312 11.75 -5.78 5.98
C ALA A 312 13.17 -5.71 5.42
N TYR A 313 13.45 -6.63 4.52
CA TYR A 313 14.69 -6.70 3.76
C TYR A 313 14.37 -7.02 2.31
N GLY A 314 15.05 -6.36 1.37
CA GLY A 314 14.79 -6.60 -0.03
C GLY A 314 15.96 -6.26 -0.93
N LEU A 315 15.85 -6.73 -2.17
CA LEU A 315 16.83 -6.58 -3.23
C LEU A 315 16.12 -6.16 -4.51
N ASN A 316 16.57 -5.07 -5.11
CA ASN A 316 16.10 -4.56 -6.40
C ASN A 316 17.24 -4.62 -7.41
N ARG A 317 17.05 -5.34 -8.51
CA ARG A 317 17.96 -5.41 -9.64
C ARG A 317 17.35 -4.67 -10.82
N PHE A 318 17.96 -3.58 -11.23
CA PHE A 318 17.49 -2.78 -12.36
C PHE A 318 17.92 -3.45 -13.66
N LEU A 319 16.96 -3.75 -14.52
CA LEU A 319 17.16 -4.48 -15.76
C LEU A 319 17.40 -3.50 -16.92
N GLY A 320 18.23 -3.91 -17.89
CA GLY A 320 18.48 -3.10 -19.07
C GLY A 320 19.33 -1.84 -18.85
N THR A 321 19.89 -1.65 -17.67
CA THR A 321 20.83 -0.55 -17.40
C THR A 321 22.22 -0.84 -17.97
N PRO A 322 22.94 0.20 -18.48
CA PRO A 322 24.33 0.03 -18.89
C PRO A 322 25.22 -0.45 -17.73
N PRO A 323 26.33 -1.14 -18.02
CA PRO A 323 27.29 -1.54 -16.98
C PRO A 323 27.95 -0.32 -16.29
N PRO A 324 28.17 -0.37 -14.94
CA PRO A 324 27.74 -1.42 -14.03
C PRO A 324 26.22 -1.35 -13.76
N PRO A 325 25.52 -2.51 -13.70
CA PRO A 325 24.08 -2.53 -13.47
C PRO A 325 23.75 -2.05 -12.03
N ARG A 326 22.73 -1.22 -11.91
CA ARG A 326 22.26 -0.77 -10.60
C ARG A 326 21.64 -1.93 -9.80
N ARG A 327 22.07 -2.05 -8.56
CA ARG A 327 21.50 -2.95 -7.56
C ARG A 327 21.33 -2.21 -6.26
N ASP A 328 20.13 -2.28 -5.70
CA ASP A 328 19.79 -1.69 -4.42
C ASP A 328 19.42 -2.83 -3.46
N THR A 329 19.99 -2.81 -2.28
CA THR A 329 19.59 -3.67 -1.16
C THR A 329 19.05 -2.78 -0.07
N PHE A 330 17.85 -3.06 0.44
CA PHE A 330 17.27 -2.24 1.48
C PHE A 330 16.94 -3.03 2.74
N PHE A 331 17.01 -2.33 3.84
CA PHE A 331 16.52 -2.78 5.14
C PHE A 331 15.59 -1.70 5.71
N SER A 332 14.48 -2.12 6.29
CA SER A 332 13.63 -1.22 7.07
C SER A 332 13.23 -1.85 8.40
N TRP A 333 13.08 -1.00 9.39
CA TRP A 333 12.57 -1.36 10.70
C TRP A 333 11.62 -0.27 11.19
N ASP A 334 10.49 -0.70 11.75
CA ASP A 334 9.54 0.19 12.40
C ASP A 334 9.16 -0.34 13.78
N VAL A 335 8.91 0.61 14.71
CA VAL A 335 8.31 0.32 16.02
C VAL A 335 7.27 1.38 16.31
N GLY A 336 6.12 0.94 16.80
CA GLY A 336 5.01 1.82 17.11
C GLY A 336 4.27 1.44 18.38
N ALA A 337 3.64 2.43 18.98
CA ALA A 337 2.71 2.27 20.08
C ALA A 337 1.43 3.04 19.77
N ARG A 338 0.29 2.42 20.05
CA ARG A 338 -1.03 3.04 19.85
C ARG A 338 -1.84 2.91 21.14
N TYR A 339 -2.34 4.03 21.62
CA TYR A 339 -3.17 4.09 22.81
C TYR A 339 -4.57 4.60 22.45
N ARG A 340 -5.59 3.79 22.76
CA ARG A 340 -7.00 4.14 22.56
C ARG A 340 -7.49 4.85 23.81
N LEU A 341 -7.70 6.16 23.73
CA LEU A 341 -8.22 6.98 24.82
C LEU A 341 -9.66 6.60 25.13
N ASN A 342 -10.51 6.56 24.08
CA ASN A 342 -11.91 6.14 24.16
C ASN A 342 -12.33 5.45 22.85
N GLU A 343 -13.63 5.27 22.60
CA GLU A 343 -14.17 4.60 21.40
C GLU A 343 -13.89 5.39 20.10
N HIS A 344 -13.69 6.69 20.22
CA HIS A 344 -13.56 7.60 19.07
C HIS A 344 -12.15 8.16 18.88
N LEU A 345 -11.35 8.23 19.96
CA LEU A 345 -10.07 8.94 19.96
C LEU A 345 -8.91 7.99 20.27
N GLN A 346 -7.89 8.03 19.44
CA GLN A 346 -6.64 7.30 19.64
C GLN A 346 -5.42 8.17 19.36
N VAL A 347 -4.32 7.86 20.03
CA VAL A 347 -3.01 8.50 19.86
C VAL A 347 -2.01 7.41 19.49
N GLY A 348 -1.17 7.69 18.54
CA GLY A 348 -0.09 6.83 18.10
C GLY A 348 1.26 7.52 18.16
N ALA A 349 2.31 6.74 18.30
CA ALA A 349 3.70 7.17 18.10
C ALA A 349 4.42 6.08 17.31
N THR A 350 5.22 6.48 16.32
CA THR A 350 5.94 5.54 15.46
C THR A 350 7.33 6.07 15.18
N TYR A 351 8.31 5.19 15.26
CA TYR A 351 9.67 5.39 14.79
C TYR A 351 9.92 4.46 13.62
N THR A 352 10.59 4.96 12.58
CA THR A 352 10.96 4.20 11.39
C THR A 352 12.44 4.40 11.08
N TYR A 353 13.10 3.35 10.65
CA TYR A 353 14.45 3.36 10.10
C TYR A 353 14.45 2.67 8.75
N PHE A 354 15.09 3.28 7.77
CA PHE A 354 15.27 2.75 6.44
C PHE A 354 16.72 2.96 5.99
N ARG A 355 17.35 1.93 5.42
CA ARG A 355 18.66 2.01 4.80
C ARG A 355 18.59 1.40 3.41
N ASN A 356 19.09 2.11 2.43
CA ASN A 356 19.31 1.62 1.08
C ASN A 356 20.81 1.60 0.79
N TRP A 357 21.34 0.41 0.49
CA TRP A 357 22.67 0.22 -0.04
C TRP A 357 22.57 0.10 -1.54
N SER A 358 23.23 0.97 -2.28
CA SER A 358 23.16 0.99 -3.73
C SER A 358 24.54 0.91 -4.35
N THR A 359 24.60 0.37 -5.57
CA THR A 359 25.80 0.47 -6.42
C THR A 359 25.97 1.85 -7.04
N PHE A 360 25.03 2.76 -6.83
CA PHE A 360 25.08 4.16 -7.25
C PHE A 360 25.03 5.06 -6.02
N ASP A 361 26.03 5.92 -5.87
CA ASP A 361 26.23 6.76 -4.68
C ASP A 361 25.02 7.66 -4.35
N PHE A 362 24.35 8.19 -5.36
CA PHE A 362 23.18 9.04 -5.14
C PHE A 362 21.98 8.31 -4.55
N SER A 363 21.94 6.97 -4.67
CA SER A 363 20.91 6.09 -4.14
C SER A 363 21.34 5.37 -2.86
N ASP A 364 22.57 5.59 -2.38
CA ASP A 364 23.04 5.06 -1.10
C ASP A 364 22.71 6.05 0.00
N PHE A 365 21.73 5.73 0.86
CA PHE A 365 21.25 6.64 1.90
C PHE A 365 20.63 5.88 3.07
N ASP A 366 20.50 6.57 4.20
CA ASP A 366 19.65 6.19 5.30
C ASP A 366 18.57 7.24 5.57
N ARG A 367 17.54 6.82 6.28
CA ARG A 367 16.39 7.66 6.61
C ARG A 367 15.79 7.22 7.93
N GLN A 368 15.59 8.16 8.82
CA GLN A 368 14.94 7.97 10.09
C GLN A 368 13.71 8.86 10.16
N GLY A 369 12.62 8.31 10.66
CA GLY A 369 11.39 9.05 10.86
C GLY A 369 10.84 8.85 12.26
N PHE A 370 10.33 9.91 12.85
CA PHE A 370 9.55 9.85 14.07
C PHE A 370 8.24 10.58 13.85
N SER A 371 7.13 9.99 14.28
CA SER A 371 5.82 10.64 14.17
C SER A 371 4.95 10.37 15.39
N VAL A 372 4.10 11.36 15.69
CA VAL A 372 3.01 11.26 16.66
C VAL A 372 1.72 11.63 15.94
N ASP A 373 0.72 10.77 16.05
CA ASP A 373 -0.58 10.99 15.45
C ASP A 373 -1.70 11.00 16.49
N VAL A 374 -2.69 11.83 16.24
CA VAL A 374 -3.97 11.84 16.93
C VAL A 374 -5.05 11.64 15.88
N SER A 375 -5.90 10.64 16.07
CA SER A 375 -6.97 10.33 15.13
C SER A 375 -8.30 10.12 15.86
N SER A 376 -9.37 10.53 15.17
CA SER A 376 -10.73 10.44 15.67
C SER A 376 -11.65 9.88 14.59
N ARG A 377 -12.65 9.08 15.02
CA ARG A 377 -13.68 8.51 14.14
C ARG A 377 -15.02 8.48 14.85
N TYR A 378 -16.04 8.93 14.15
CA TYR A 378 -17.43 9.01 14.59
C TYR A 378 -18.36 8.29 13.61
#